data_cb75279593f63f4a39012d64ec4dfdc6
#
_entry.id   cb75279593f63f4a39012d64ec4dfdc6
#
_cell.length_a   1.000
_cell.length_b   1.000
_cell.length_c   1.000
_cell.angle_alpha   90.00
_cell.angle_beta   90.00
_cell.angle_gamma   90.00
#
_symmetry.space_group_name_H-M   'P 1'
#
loop_
_entity.id
_entity.type
_entity.pdbx_description
1 polymer ?
#
loop_
_entity_poly.entity_id
_entity_poly.type
_entity_poly.pdbx_seq_one_letter_code
_entity_poly.pdbx_strand_id
1 'polypeptide(L)'
;MLRVLTVLAVLAVTPALATEWVHCSDANGAASFDYLAGDSLDVLSVSALTVTAGEKVWASDPANGPGDPVSVGQAFEDGDTVRIDALDKDAVRIAALKLFKAAEGETAVYGGTLTIAGLGAWAVSCDPDGGQ
;
A
#
# COMPACT_ATOMS: atom_id res chain seq x y z
N MET A 1 -29.38 -53.71 11.21
CA MET A 1 -28.89 -52.54 11.93
C MET A 1 -27.91 -51.79 11.08
N LEU A 2 -28.33 -50.66 10.54
CA LEU A 2 -27.49 -49.82 9.67
C LEU A 2 -26.72 -48.81 10.56
N ARG A 3 -25.41 -48.95 10.69
CA ARG A 3 -24.55 -47.99 11.40
C ARG A 3 -24.20 -46.86 10.42
N VAL A 4 -24.82 -45.72 10.60
CA VAL A 4 -24.46 -44.50 9.90
C VAL A 4 -23.17 -43.94 10.52
N LEU A 5 -22.07 -44.01 9.78
CA LEU A 5 -20.83 -43.40 10.18
C LEU A 5 -20.87 -41.93 9.71
N THR A 6 -21.11 -41.02 10.66
CA THR A 6 -21.07 -39.58 10.38
C THR A 6 -19.58 -39.16 10.35
N VAL A 7 -19.06 -38.94 9.17
CA VAL A 7 -17.72 -38.35 8.99
C VAL A 7 -17.83 -36.85 9.21
N LEU A 8 -17.32 -36.38 10.33
CA LEU A 8 -17.21 -34.95 10.62
C LEU A 8 -16.00 -34.39 9.83
N ALA A 9 -16.27 -33.72 8.73
CA ALA A 9 -15.25 -33.01 7.99
C ALA A 9 -14.87 -31.73 8.76
N VAL A 10 -13.72 -31.74 9.41
CA VAL A 10 -13.14 -30.55 10.04
C VAL A 10 -12.55 -29.69 8.92
N LEU A 11 -13.24 -28.61 8.56
CA LEU A 11 -12.71 -27.58 7.68
C LEU A 11 -11.65 -26.80 8.46
N ALA A 12 -10.37 -27.06 8.17
CA ALA A 12 -9.28 -26.27 8.70
C ALA A 12 -9.30 -24.90 7.98
N VAL A 13 -9.77 -23.87 8.71
CA VAL A 13 -9.68 -22.49 8.24
C VAL A 13 -8.24 -22.03 8.51
N THR A 14 -7.40 -21.97 7.47
CA THR A 14 -6.08 -21.33 7.58
C THR A 14 -6.29 -19.80 7.58
N PRO A 15 -5.73 -19.07 8.58
CA PRO A 15 -5.78 -17.61 8.54
C PRO A 15 -4.98 -17.12 7.34
N ALA A 16 -5.64 -16.45 6.40
CA ALA A 16 -4.98 -15.76 5.31
C ALA A 16 -4.24 -14.55 5.89
N LEU A 17 -2.93 -14.41 5.59
CA LEU A 17 -2.20 -13.18 5.86
C LEU A 17 -2.87 -12.06 5.08
N ALA A 18 -3.41 -11.05 5.78
CA ALA A 18 -4.10 -9.94 5.15
C ALA A 18 -3.09 -9.02 4.47
N THR A 19 -3.05 -9.05 3.14
CA THR A 19 -2.41 -8.01 2.34
C THR A 19 -3.50 -7.15 1.74
N GLU A 20 -3.31 -5.84 1.76
CA GLU A 20 -4.26 -4.91 1.17
C GLU A 20 -3.54 -3.81 0.40
N TRP A 21 -4.15 -3.38 -0.70
CA TRP A 21 -3.71 -2.20 -1.41
C TRP A 21 -4.22 -0.95 -0.70
N VAL A 22 -3.31 -0.01 -0.50
CA VAL A 22 -3.61 1.32 -0.01
C VAL A 22 -3.41 2.30 -1.15
N HIS A 23 -4.45 3.05 -1.47
CA HIS A 23 -4.43 4.06 -2.52
C HIS A 23 -4.36 5.45 -1.92
N CYS A 24 -3.31 6.21 -2.25
CA CYS A 24 -3.14 7.59 -1.82
C CYS A 24 -3.13 8.49 -3.05
N SER A 25 -3.98 9.51 -3.06
CA SER A 25 -4.06 10.45 -4.18
C SER A 25 -4.34 11.87 -3.70
N ASP A 26 -3.95 12.84 -4.52
CA ASP A 26 -4.37 14.23 -4.31
C ASP A 26 -5.84 14.43 -4.71
N ALA A 27 -6.43 15.55 -4.31
CA ALA A 27 -7.85 15.82 -4.51
C ALA A 27 -8.26 15.89 -5.99
N ASN A 28 -7.34 16.21 -6.87
CA ASN A 28 -7.60 16.36 -8.32
C ASN A 28 -7.19 15.13 -9.14
N GLY A 29 -6.63 14.10 -8.50
CA GLY A 29 -6.15 12.92 -9.20
C GLY A 29 -4.91 13.16 -10.05
N ALA A 30 -4.14 14.21 -9.79
CA ALA A 30 -2.94 14.53 -10.55
C ALA A 30 -1.76 13.62 -10.23
N ALA A 31 -1.70 13.13 -9.00
CA ALA A 31 -0.66 12.22 -8.53
C ALA A 31 -1.23 11.19 -7.58
N SER A 32 -0.67 9.99 -7.61
CA SER A 32 -1.07 8.92 -6.71
C SER A 32 0.11 8.01 -6.34
N PHE A 33 -0.01 7.37 -5.20
CA PHE A 33 0.93 6.38 -4.71
C PHE A 33 0.12 5.23 -4.12
N ASP A 34 0.23 4.07 -4.75
CA ASP A 34 -0.44 2.85 -4.29
C ASP A 34 0.61 1.90 -3.74
N TYR A 35 0.33 1.28 -2.63
CA TYR A 35 1.25 0.28 -2.07
C TYR A 35 0.49 -0.92 -1.51
N LEU A 36 1.11 -2.09 -1.66
CA LEU A 36 0.59 -3.33 -1.11
C LEU A 36 1.21 -3.56 0.26
N ALA A 37 0.40 -3.34 1.28
CA ALA A 37 0.80 -3.48 2.66
C ALA A 37 0.48 -4.88 3.17
N GLY A 38 1.47 -5.52 3.79
CA GLY A 38 1.28 -6.69 4.61
C GLY A 38 1.43 -6.31 6.08
N ASP A 39 0.64 -6.92 6.94
CA ASP A 39 0.76 -6.78 8.38
C ASP A 39 1.24 -8.12 8.95
N SER A 40 2.49 -8.17 9.30
CA SER A 40 3.10 -9.33 9.93
C SER A 40 3.79 -8.87 11.21
N LEU A 41 3.31 -9.35 12.37
CA LEU A 41 3.88 -9.01 13.67
C LEU A 41 3.91 -7.50 13.97
N ASP A 42 2.84 -6.78 13.60
CA ASP A 42 2.71 -5.34 13.80
C ASP A 42 3.81 -4.50 13.12
N VAL A 43 4.46 -5.05 12.11
CA VAL A 43 5.48 -4.38 11.33
C VAL A 43 4.96 -4.14 9.92
N LEU A 44 5.00 -2.88 9.47
CA LEU A 44 4.67 -2.56 8.09
C LEU A 44 5.64 -3.25 7.13
N SER A 45 5.11 -4.02 6.21
CA SER A 45 5.86 -4.52 5.07
C SER A 45 5.19 -4.08 3.78
N VAL A 46 5.97 -3.58 2.83
CA VAL A 46 5.49 -3.17 1.51
C VAL A 46 6.11 -4.10 0.48
N SER A 47 5.26 -4.87 -0.19
CA SER A 47 5.71 -5.87 -1.18
C SER A 47 5.62 -5.38 -2.62
N ALA A 48 4.83 -4.35 -2.88
CA ALA A 48 4.69 -3.75 -4.20
C ALA A 48 4.24 -2.30 -4.08
N LEU A 49 4.56 -1.49 -5.08
CA LEU A 49 4.08 -0.12 -5.17
C LEU A 49 3.93 0.33 -6.62
N THR A 50 3.07 1.30 -6.83
CA THR A 50 2.86 2.00 -8.10
C THR A 50 2.76 3.49 -7.83
N VAL A 51 3.48 4.30 -8.59
CA VAL A 51 3.43 5.77 -8.50
C VAL A 51 2.95 6.31 -9.84
N THR A 52 2.06 7.26 -9.81
CA THR A 52 1.52 7.89 -11.03
C THR A 52 1.53 9.41 -10.88
N ALA A 53 1.95 10.10 -11.91
CA ALA A 53 1.85 11.56 -11.99
C ALA A 53 1.61 11.96 -13.45
N GLY A 54 0.41 12.48 -13.76
CA GLY A 54 -0.01 12.73 -15.12
C GLY A 54 -0.01 11.42 -15.93
N GLU A 55 0.74 11.39 -17.04
CA GLU A 55 0.88 10.20 -17.88
C GLU A 55 2.06 9.31 -17.45
N LYS A 56 2.85 9.75 -16.50
CA LYS A 56 4.02 9.00 -16.04
C LYS A 56 3.63 7.98 -14.98
N VAL A 57 4.11 6.73 -15.15
CA VAL A 57 3.83 5.62 -14.24
C VAL A 57 5.14 4.92 -13.89
N TRP A 58 5.29 4.59 -12.62
CA TRP A 58 6.34 3.73 -12.09
C TRP A 58 5.70 2.55 -11.36
N ALA A 59 6.23 1.36 -11.57
CA ALA A 59 5.70 0.16 -10.93
C ALA A 59 6.83 -0.76 -10.48
N SER A 60 6.69 -1.32 -9.29
CA SER A 60 7.66 -2.26 -8.74
C SER A 60 7.53 -3.65 -9.35
N ASP A 61 6.37 -3.99 -9.88
CA ASP A 61 6.07 -5.29 -10.48
C ASP A 61 5.31 -5.09 -11.79
N PRO A 62 5.81 -5.63 -12.92
CA PRO A 62 5.10 -5.56 -14.20
C PRO A 62 3.69 -6.18 -14.18
N ALA A 63 3.42 -7.10 -13.26
CA ALA A 63 2.10 -7.69 -13.08
C ALA A 63 1.05 -6.68 -12.61
N ASN A 64 1.47 -5.56 -12.01
CA ASN A 64 0.58 -4.50 -11.52
C ASN A 64 0.40 -3.35 -12.52
N GLY A 65 0.79 -3.56 -13.75
CA GLY A 65 0.62 -2.60 -14.83
C GLY A 65 1.94 -2.15 -15.45
N PRO A 66 1.88 -1.48 -16.63
CA PRO A 66 3.06 -0.93 -17.27
C PRO A 66 3.59 0.25 -16.48
N GLY A 67 4.89 0.47 -16.53
CA GLY A 67 5.54 1.60 -15.88
C GLY A 67 7.05 1.44 -15.86
N ASP A 68 7.74 2.53 -15.57
CA ASP A 68 9.18 2.48 -15.33
C ASP A 68 9.46 1.68 -14.05
N PRO A 69 10.49 0.81 -14.05
CA PRO A 69 10.75 -0.04 -12.89
C PRO A 69 11.24 0.77 -11.68
N VAL A 70 10.68 0.46 -10.55
CA VAL A 70 11.08 1.00 -9.24
C VAL A 70 11.16 -0.13 -8.22
N SER A 71 11.81 0.14 -7.13
CA SER A 71 11.84 -0.76 -5.98
C SER A 71 11.38 -0.03 -4.73
N VAL A 72 10.93 -0.79 -3.74
CA VAL A 72 10.62 -0.27 -2.42
C VAL A 72 11.94 0.05 -1.72
N GLY A 73 12.11 1.29 -1.33
CA GLY A 73 13.23 1.72 -0.54
C GLY A 73 12.91 1.59 0.96
N GLN A 74 13.00 2.70 1.66
CA GLN A 74 12.60 2.74 3.06
C GLN A 74 11.08 2.57 3.17
N ALA A 75 10.62 1.68 4.05
CA ALA A 75 9.20 1.54 4.37
C ALA A 75 9.08 1.23 5.86
N PHE A 76 8.52 2.14 6.63
CA PHE A 76 8.33 1.93 8.05
C PHE A 76 7.12 2.68 8.58
N GLU A 77 6.64 2.20 9.71
CA GLU A 77 5.59 2.82 10.50
C GLU A 77 6.11 3.04 11.92
N ASP A 78 5.93 4.26 12.42
CA ASP A 78 6.31 4.65 13.77
C ASP A 78 5.15 5.41 14.41
N GLY A 79 4.44 4.73 15.34
CA GLY A 79 3.25 5.29 15.94
C GLY A 79 2.18 5.58 14.89
N ASP A 80 1.86 6.85 14.72
CA ASP A 80 0.86 7.32 13.76
C ASP A 80 1.46 7.86 12.45
N THR A 81 2.74 7.62 12.21
CA THR A 81 3.46 8.07 11.02
C THR A 81 3.86 6.89 10.15
N VAL A 82 3.63 7.01 8.83
CA VAL A 82 4.08 6.05 7.82
C VAL A 82 4.99 6.75 6.83
N ARG A 83 6.07 6.10 6.45
CA ARG A 83 6.98 6.59 5.42
C ARG A 83 7.35 5.49 4.47
N ILE A 84 7.20 5.76 3.16
CA ILE A 84 7.55 4.82 2.08
C ILE A 84 8.28 5.59 0.98
N ASP A 85 9.44 5.09 0.59
CA ASP A 85 10.23 5.63 -0.50
C ASP A 85 10.23 4.67 -1.70
N ALA A 86 10.13 5.20 -2.90
CA ALA A 86 10.33 4.47 -4.14
C ALA A 86 11.68 4.85 -4.74
N LEU A 87 12.45 3.84 -5.12
CA LEU A 87 13.79 4.01 -5.69
C LEU A 87 13.83 3.56 -7.15
N ASP A 88 14.62 4.26 -7.96
CA ASP A 88 14.91 3.82 -9.32
C ASP A 88 15.96 2.69 -9.35
N LYS A 89 16.35 2.27 -10.55
CA LYS A 89 17.37 1.23 -10.77
C LYS A 89 18.75 1.56 -10.19
N ASP A 90 19.04 2.84 -10.00
CA ASP A 90 20.31 3.32 -9.44
C ASP A 90 20.23 3.61 -7.94
N ALA A 91 19.15 3.13 -7.30
CA ALA A 91 18.84 3.33 -5.89
C ALA A 91 18.67 4.82 -5.50
N VAL A 92 18.28 5.64 -6.47
CA VAL A 92 17.94 7.04 -6.24
C VAL A 92 16.46 7.15 -5.93
N ARG A 93 16.11 7.88 -4.88
CA ARG A 93 14.72 8.09 -4.50
C ARG A 93 14.00 8.93 -5.54
N ILE A 94 12.97 8.36 -6.18
CA ILE A 94 12.13 9.06 -7.14
C ILE A 94 10.83 9.58 -6.52
N ALA A 95 10.35 8.95 -5.46
CA ALA A 95 9.14 9.37 -4.77
C ALA A 95 9.25 9.10 -3.28
N ALA A 96 8.60 9.94 -2.49
CA ALA A 96 8.50 9.79 -1.05
C ALA A 96 7.05 10.05 -0.61
N LEU A 97 6.48 9.07 0.08
CA LEU A 97 5.17 9.16 0.71
C LEU A 97 5.36 9.30 2.22
N LYS A 98 4.77 10.33 2.80
CA LYS A 98 4.75 10.55 4.26
C LYS A 98 3.30 10.70 4.69
N LEU A 99 2.85 9.81 5.57
CA LEU A 99 1.47 9.78 6.02
C LEU A 99 1.38 9.93 7.53
N PHE A 100 0.29 10.52 7.95
CA PHE A 100 -0.16 10.55 9.33
C PHE A 100 -1.49 9.82 9.43
N LYS A 101 -1.67 9.10 10.52
CA LYS A 101 -2.91 8.42 10.86
C LYS A 101 -3.56 9.12 12.04
N ALA A 102 -4.86 9.29 12.00
CA ALA A 102 -5.63 9.77 13.15
C ALA A 102 -6.92 8.98 13.26
N ALA A 103 -7.33 8.70 14.48
CA ALA A 103 -8.57 8.00 14.74
C ALA A 103 -9.31 8.63 15.91
N GLU A 104 -10.61 8.74 15.77
CA GLU A 104 -11.53 9.14 16.83
C GLU A 104 -12.75 8.25 16.78
N GLY A 105 -12.95 7.45 17.83
CA GLY A 105 -13.98 6.42 17.84
C GLY A 105 -13.76 5.40 16.71
N GLU A 106 -14.76 5.24 15.84
CA GLU A 106 -14.69 4.34 14.69
C GLU A 106 -14.23 5.02 13.39
N THR A 107 -13.95 6.33 13.46
CA THR A 107 -13.48 7.09 12.31
C THR A 107 -11.95 7.12 12.29
N ALA A 108 -11.37 6.67 11.18
CA ALA A 108 -9.92 6.73 10.97
C ALA A 108 -9.62 7.42 9.65
N VAL A 109 -8.58 8.22 9.63
CA VAL A 109 -8.11 8.93 8.44
C VAL A 109 -6.62 8.73 8.24
N TYR A 110 -6.23 8.66 6.99
CA TYR A 110 -4.86 8.61 6.51
C TYR A 110 -4.64 9.77 5.56
N GLY A 111 -3.59 10.53 5.77
CA GLY A 111 -3.24 11.60 4.85
C GLY A 111 -1.85 12.13 5.08
N GLY A 112 -1.33 12.87 4.12
CA GLY A 112 -0.01 13.44 4.22
C GLY A 112 0.46 14.04 2.93
N THR A 113 1.69 13.75 2.54
CA THR A 113 2.33 14.33 1.37
C THR A 113 2.96 13.26 0.48
N LEU A 114 2.87 13.49 -0.82
CA LEU A 114 3.58 12.75 -1.85
C LEU A 114 4.52 13.71 -2.56
N THR A 115 5.80 13.39 -2.61
CA THR A 115 6.81 14.14 -3.37
C THR A 115 7.36 13.24 -4.46
N ILE A 116 7.40 13.75 -5.69
CA ILE A 116 8.00 13.05 -6.84
C ILE A 116 9.11 13.92 -7.39
N ALA A 117 10.32 13.40 -7.42
CA ALA A 117 11.50 14.13 -7.82
C ALA A 117 11.35 14.71 -9.22
N GLY A 118 11.61 16.01 -9.36
CA GLY A 118 11.53 16.72 -10.62
C GLY A 118 10.11 17.05 -11.10
N LEU A 119 9.05 16.59 -10.41
CA LEU A 119 7.67 16.81 -10.84
C LEU A 119 6.87 17.66 -9.85
N GLY A 120 7.00 17.44 -8.56
CA GLY A 120 6.28 18.25 -7.59
C GLY A 120 6.00 17.55 -6.26
N ALA A 121 5.13 18.19 -5.49
CA ALA A 121 4.65 17.70 -4.22
C ALA A 121 3.15 17.96 -4.09
N TRP A 122 2.43 17.01 -3.50
CA TRP A 122 0.97 17.05 -3.36
C TRP A 122 0.56 16.66 -1.96
N ALA A 123 -0.52 17.29 -1.49
CA ALA A 123 -1.24 16.78 -0.33
C ALA A 123 -2.09 15.60 -0.78
N VAL A 124 -2.00 14.49 -0.07
CA VAL A 124 -2.72 13.27 -0.43
C VAL A 124 -3.55 12.74 0.73
N SER A 125 -4.63 12.07 0.40
CA SER A 125 -5.41 11.26 1.33
C SER A 125 -5.41 9.82 0.85
N CYS A 126 -5.48 8.88 1.78
CA CYS A 126 -5.38 7.46 1.49
C CYS A 126 -6.66 6.73 1.81
N ASP A 127 -6.94 5.74 0.98
CA ASP A 127 -8.06 4.83 1.12
C ASP A 127 -7.50 3.40 1.20
N PRO A 128 -7.70 2.69 2.32
CA PRO A 128 -7.13 1.36 2.51
C PRO A 128 -7.72 0.30 1.61
N ASP A 129 -8.88 0.53 0.98
CA ASP A 129 -9.51 -0.44 0.10
C ASP A 129 -9.24 -0.16 -1.40
N GLY A 130 -8.16 0.55 -1.72
CA GLY A 130 -7.77 0.85 -3.09
C GLY A 130 -8.72 1.82 -3.81
N GLY A 131 -9.44 2.64 -3.08
CA GLY A 131 -10.36 3.62 -3.65
C GLY A 131 -11.73 3.06 -4.01
N GLN A 132 -12.10 1.96 -3.40
CA GLN A 132 -13.45 1.36 -3.55
C GLN A 132 -14.47 2.02 -2.67
#